data_1b3e968498efacfda077a7cf1b27c8f0
#
_entry.id   1b3e968498efacfda077a7cf1b27c8f0
#
_cell.length_a   1.000
_cell.length_b   1.000
_cell.length_c   1.000
_cell.angle_alpha   90.00
_cell.angle_beta   90.00
_cell.angle_gamma   90.00
#
_symmetry.space_group_name_H-M   'P 1'
#
loop_
_entity.id
_entity.type
_entity.pdbx_description
1 polymer ?
#
loop_
_entity_poly.entity_id
_entity_poly.type
_entity_poly.pdbx_seq_one_letter_code
_entity_poly.pdbx_strand_id
1 'polypeptide(L)'
;MAQKRIFQITTPRGSVYQTKSKGGTVTAKLEWNPGFAREKSEAFSNAQAFVDSECLRYMDPLTSRRTGYMIKSATLGTVIGSGKIEYLAPYARKQYYEGKGDGGNRGRLWFERMKTSKAETIQKGANQIAANNK
;
A
#
# COMPACT_ATOMS: atom_id res chain seq x y z
N MET A 1 2.18 0.96 21.69
CA MET A 1 2.32 2.29 21.05
C MET A 1 1.35 2.42 19.91
N ALA A 2 0.67 3.55 19.84
CA ALA A 2 -0.18 3.82 18.70
C ALA A 2 0.67 3.96 17.45
N GLN A 3 0.39 3.17 16.44
CA GLN A 3 1.07 3.23 15.16
C GLN A 3 0.67 4.54 14.46
N LYS A 4 1.67 5.30 14.00
CA LYS A 4 1.38 6.54 13.29
C LYS A 4 0.65 6.22 11.99
N ARG A 5 -0.51 6.83 11.81
CA ARG A 5 -1.27 6.66 10.59
C ARG A 5 -0.60 7.46 9.47
N ILE A 6 -0.13 6.77 8.45
CA ILE A 6 0.50 7.40 7.30
C ILE A 6 -0.55 7.76 6.26
N PHE A 7 -1.56 6.89 6.10
CA PHE A 7 -2.65 7.11 5.17
C PHE A 7 -3.81 7.81 5.88
N GLN A 8 -4.19 8.99 5.41
CA GLN A 8 -5.30 9.75 5.99
C GLN A 8 -6.31 10.12 4.92
N ILE A 9 -7.58 9.89 5.23
CA ILE A 9 -8.70 10.32 4.40
C ILE A 9 -9.40 11.46 5.12
N THR A 10 -9.63 12.54 4.40
CA THR A 10 -10.41 13.67 4.91
C THR A 10 -11.70 13.77 4.09
N THR A 11 -12.83 14.00 4.80
CA THR A 11 -14.09 14.21 4.11
C THR A 11 -14.24 15.68 3.75
N PRO A 12 -14.69 15.98 2.53
CA PRO A 12 -14.98 17.37 2.19
C PRO A 12 -16.17 17.89 3.00
N ARG A 13 -16.30 19.20 3.04
CA ARG A 13 -17.43 19.84 3.75
C ARG A 13 -18.74 19.39 3.12
N GLY A 14 -19.73 19.11 3.96
CA GLY A 14 -21.08 18.79 3.50
C GLY A 14 -21.70 19.95 2.73
N SER A 15 -22.59 19.65 1.80
CA SER A 15 -23.22 20.65 0.94
C SER A 15 -24.74 20.60 1.08
N VAL A 16 -25.37 21.76 0.94
CA VAL A 16 -26.83 21.87 0.88
C VAL A 16 -27.20 22.43 -0.49
N TYR A 17 -28.03 21.71 -1.21
CA TYR A 17 -28.53 22.11 -2.52
C TYR A 17 -30.00 22.40 -2.44
N GLN A 18 -30.44 23.52 -3.00
CA GLN A 18 -31.84 23.92 -3.01
C GLN A 18 -32.26 24.31 -4.42
N THR A 19 -33.28 23.69 -4.92
CA THR A 19 -33.85 23.97 -6.24
C THR A 19 -35.30 24.41 -6.08
N LYS A 20 -35.62 25.58 -6.64
CA LYS A 20 -36.98 26.10 -6.65
C LYS A 20 -37.60 25.91 -8.02
N SER A 21 -38.83 25.41 -8.06
CA SER A 21 -39.61 25.24 -9.28
C SER A 21 -41.05 25.69 -9.05
N LYS A 22 -41.85 25.69 -10.11
CA LYS A 22 -43.26 26.06 -9.98
C LYS A 22 -44.04 25.11 -9.05
N GLY A 23 -43.58 23.88 -8.90
CA GLY A 23 -44.22 22.89 -8.03
C GLY A 23 -43.74 22.91 -6.58
N GLY A 24 -42.75 23.74 -6.24
CA GLY A 24 -42.23 23.82 -4.88
C GLY A 24 -40.70 23.92 -4.82
N THR A 25 -40.16 23.68 -3.65
CA THR A 25 -38.72 23.73 -3.38
C THR A 25 -38.22 22.36 -2.99
N VAL A 26 -37.14 21.92 -3.61
CA VAL A 26 -36.45 20.69 -3.25
C VAL A 26 -35.10 21.04 -2.61
N THR A 27 -34.86 20.53 -1.41
CA THR A 27 -33.62 20.72 -0.69
C THR A 27 -32.92 19.36 -0.54
N ALA A 28 -31.69 19.28 -0.98
CA ALA A 28 -30.85 18.09 -0.80
C ALA A 28 -29.65 18.47 0.09
N LYS A 29 -29.38 17.65 1.10
CA LYS A 29 -28.28 17.87 2.04
C LYS A 29 -27.35 16.68 2.01
N LEU A 30 -26.06 16.93 1.82
CA LEU A 30 -25.03 15.91 1.90
C LEU A 30 -24.31 16.02 3.23
N GLU A 31 -24.41 14.98 4.04
CA GLU A 31 -23.70 14.87 5.30
C GLU A 31 -22.91 13.57 5.34
N TRP A 32 -21.69 13.65 5.86
CA TRP A 32 -20.88 12.45 6.04
C TRP A 32 -21.21 11.81 7.40
N ASN A 33 -21.18 10.48 7.46
CA ASN A 33 -21.35 9.78 8.72
C ASN A 33 -20.22 10.18 9.69
N PRO A 34 -20.53 10.41 10.97
CA PRO A 34 -19.49 10.67 11.97
C PRO A 34 -18.49 9.52 12.01
N GLY A 35 -17.20 9.84 11.99
CA GLY A 35 -16.16 8.83 12.03
C GLY A 35 -15.83 8.17 10.70
N PHE A 36 -16.50 8.53 9.61
CA PHE A 36 -16.25 7.93 8.29
C PHE A 36 -14.78 8.06 7.88
N ALA A 37 -14.24 9.29 7.97
CA ALA A 37 -12.85 9.53 7.58
C ALA A 37 -11.88 8.75 8.44
N ARG A 38 -12.15 8.67 9.75
CA ARG A 38 -11.30 7.92 10.67
C ARG A 38 -11.32 6.42 10.40
N GLU A 39 -12.52 5.85 10.23
CA GLU A 39 -12.66 4.42 9.94
C GLU A 39 -12.00 4.04 8.64
N LYS A 40 -12.20 4.83 7.59
CA LYS A 40 -11.60 4.56 6.28
C LYS A 40 -10.09 4.78 6.30
N SER A 41 -9.60 5.76 7.06
CA SER A 41 -8.15 5.96 7.22
C SER A 41 -7.51 4.76 7.90
N GLU A 42 -8.14 4.20 8.93
CA GLU A 42 -7.65 2.99 9.59
C GLU A 42 -7.66 1.80 8.64
N ALA A 43 -8.76 1.59 7.92
CA ALA A 43 -8.91 0.47 7.00
C ALA A 43 -7.83 0.51 5.92
N PHE A 44 -7.64 1.66 5.28
CA PHE A 44 -6.65 1.79 4.21
C PHE A 44 -5.21 1.78 4.72
N SER A 45 -4.96 2.31 5.92
CA SER A 45 -3.63 2.22 6.54
C SER A 45 -3.26 0.76 6.82
N ASN A 46 -4.20 -0.03 7.33
CA ASN A 46 -3.97 -1.45 7.56
C ASN A 46 -3.75 -2.20 6.25
N ALA A 47 -4.53 -1.88 5.21
CA ALA A 47 -4.37 -2.48 3.89
C ALA A 47 -3.01 -2.12 3.29
N GLN A 48 -2.57 -0.87 3.42
CA GLN A 48 -1.27 -0.44 2.92
C GLN A 48 -0.11 -1.14 3.64
N ALA A 49 -0.22 -1.30 4.97
CA ALA A 49 0.78 -2.03 5.74
C ALA A 49 0.86 -3.50 5.29
N PHE A 50 -0.28 -4.11 5.01
CA PHE A 50 -0.33 -5.47 4.46
C PHE A 50 0.39 -5.55 3.12
N VAL A 51 0.08 -4.63 2.19
CA VAL A 51 0.69 -4.62 0.86
C VAL A 51 2.21 -4.49 0.96
N ASP A 52 2.71 -3.55 1.76
CA ASP A 52 4.14 -3.33 1.93
C ASP A 52 4.83 -4.58 2.49
N SER A 53 4.24 -5.20 3.51
CA SER A 53 4.78 -6.40 4.13
C SER A 53 4.79 -7.59 3.17
N GLU A 54 3.73 -7.77 2.41
CA GLU A 54 3.63 -8.87 1.44
C GLU A 54 4.60 -8.67 0.28
N CYS A 55 4.80 -7.43 -0.18
CA CYS A 55 5.78 -7.14 -1.22
C CYS A 55 7.18 -7.53 -0.75
N LEU A 56 7.57 -7.16 0.47
CA LEU A 56 8.86 -7.54 1.02
C LEU A 56 9.00 -9.06 1.14
N ARG A 57 7.95 -9.72 1.61
CA ARG A 57 7.95 -11.17 1.80
C ARG A 57 8.12 -11.93 0.49
N TYR A 58 7.38 -11.52 -0.54
CA TYR A 58 7.45 -12.20 -1.84
C TYR A 58 8.68 -11.83 -2.67
N MET A 59 9.28 -10.65 -2.42
CA MET A 59 10.50 -10.26 -3.10
C MET A 59 11.75 -10.96 -2.54
N ASP A 60 11.73 -11.32 -1.25
CA ASP A 60 12.89 -11.94 -0.59
C ASP A 60 13.45 -13.13 -1.38
N PRO A 61 12.65 -14.17 -1.74
CA PRO A 61 13.20 -15.31 -2.47
C PRO A 61 13.64 -15.00 -3.91
N LEU A 62 13.26 -13.85 -4.46
CA LEU A 62 13.62 -13.43 -5.81
C LEU A 62 14.79 -12.44 -5.84
N THR A 63 15.10 -11.81 -4.71
CA THR A 63 16.17 -10.82 -4.60
C THR A 63 17.53 -11.50 -4.59
N SER A 64 18.48 -10.94 -5.33
CA SER A 64 19.86 -11.45 -5.34
C SER A 64 20.43 -11.51 -3.94
N ARG A 65 21.06 -12.63 -3.59
CA ARG A 65 21.59 -12.85 -2.25
C ARG A 65 23.04 -13.30 -2.31
N ARG A 66 23.92 -12.47 -1.81
CA ARG A 66 25.34 -12.85 -1.62
C ARG A 66 25.62 -13.05 -0.13
N THR A 67 25.32 -12.02 0.68
CA THR A 67 25.49 -12.07 2.13
C THR A 67 24.17 -11.90 2.87
N GLY A 68 23.09 -11.62 2.14
CA GLY A 68 21.78 -11.30 2.73
C GLY A 68 21.65 -9.84 3.14
N TYR A 69 22.69 -9.03 3.01
CA TYR A 69 22.65 -7.62 3.42
C TYR A 69 21.65 -6.82 2.60
N MET A 70 21.61 -7.03 1.28
CA MET A 70 20.69 -6.29 0.42
C MET A 70 19.23 -6.58 0.80
N ILE A 71 18.91 -7.84 1.10
CA ILE A 71 17.56 -8.22 1.53
C ILE A 71 17.23 -7.54 2.85
N LYS A 72 18.14 -7.57 3.81
CA LYS A 72 17.96 -6.89 5.10
C LYS A 72 17.81 -5.38 4.92
N SER A 73 18.52 -4.79 3.94
CA SER A 73 18.44 -3.34 3.71
C SER A 73 17.05 -2.90 3.29
N ALA A 74 16.29 -3.75 2.61
CA ALA A 74 14.90 -3.45 2.26
C ALA A 74 14.03 -3.36 3.52
N THR A 75 14.19 -4.30 4.44
CA THR A 75 13.44 -4.29 5.69
C THR A 75 13.80 -3.08 6.56
N LEU A 76 15.09 -2.74 6.63
CA LEU A 76 15.55 -1.61 7.42
C LEU A 76 15.18 -0.27 6.81
N GLY A 77 15.16 -0.18 5.49
CA GLY A 77 14.88 1.07 4.79
C GLY A 77 13.42 1.34 4.52
N THR A 78 12.56 0.34 4.69
CA THR A 78 11.14 0.47 4.39
C THR A 78 10.33 0.78 5.64
N VAL A 79 9.53 1.85 5.57
CA VAL A 79 8.54 2.16 6.61
C VAL A 79 7.24 1.50 6.19
N ILE A 80 6.84 0.46 6.94
CA ILE A 80 5.62 -0.29 6.63
C ILE A 80 4.39 0.64 6.75
N GLY A 81 3.57 0.64 5.72
CA GLY A 81 2.41 1.50 5.63
C GLY A 81 2.63 2.76 4.80
N SER A 82 3.88 3.05 4.41
CA SER A 82 4.21 4.26 3.63
C SER A 82 3.87 4.13 2.14
N GLY A 83 3.72 2.90 1.65
CA GLY A 83 3.54 2.65 0.22
C GLY A 83 4.83 2.71 -0.57
N LYS A 84 5.97 2.83 0.10
CA LYS A 84 7.28 2.94 -0.54
C LYS A 84 8.22 1.89 0.03
N ILE A 85 8.80 1.08 -0.85
CA ILE A 85 9.80 0.08 -0.47
C ILE A 85 11.17 0.62 -0.88
N GLU A 86 12.09 0.66 0.08
CA GLU A 86 13.39 1.27 -0.11
C GLU A 86 14.50 0.32 0.34
N TYR A 87 15.47 0.13 -0.56
CA TYR A 87 16.68 -0.64 -0.29
C TYR A 87 17.79 0.33 0.06
N LEU A 88 18.43 0.12 1.21
CA LEU A 88 19.54 0.98 1.67
C LEU A 88 20.88 0.58 1.09
N ALA A 89 21.03 -0.65 0.59
CA ALA A 89 22.29 -1.09 0.00
C ALA A 89 22.66 -0.23 -1.22
N PRO A 90 23.86 0.36 -1.25
CA PRO A 90 24.23 1.27 -2.34
C PRO A 90 24.29 0.60 -3.71
N TYR A 91 24.48 -0.71 -3.76
CA TYR A 91 24.54 -1.47 -5.01
C TYR A 91 23.18 -2.08 -5.42
N ALA A 92 22.11 -1.81 -4.67
CA ALA A 92 20.80 -2.42 -4.93
C ALA A 92 20.27 -2.09 -6.33
N ARG A 93 20.39 -0.83 -6.74
CA ARG A 93 19.96 -0.40 -8.06
C ARG A 93 20.67 -1.14 -9.19
N LYS A 94 21.99 -1.27 -9.07
CA LYS A 94 22.80 -1.97 -10.07
C LYS A 94 22.40 -3.44 -10.14
N GLN A 95 22.24 -4.10 -9.00
CA GLN A 95 21.82 -5.50 -8.96
C GLN A 95 20.43 -5.70 -9.51
N TYR A 96 19.54 -4.74 -9.28
CA TYR A 96 18.17 -4.82 -9.76
C TYR A 96 18.10 -4.84 -11.29
N TYR A 97 18.85 -3.97 -11.94
CA TYR A 97 18.81 -3.85 -13.40
C TYR A 97 19.83 -4.73 -14.12
N GLU A 98 20.97 -5.00 -13.52
CA GLU A 98 22.12 -5.66 -14.18
C GLU A 98 22.56 -6.95 -13.51
N GLY A 99 21.97 -7.34 -12.38
CA GLY A 99 22.39 -8.52 -11.63
C GLY A 99 22.22 -9.81 -12.43
N LYS A 100 23.20 -10.70 -12.31
CA LYS A 100 23.20 -11.99 -13.01
C LYS A 100 22.44 -13.10 -12.26
N GLY A 101 22.20 -12.91 -10.97
CA GLY A 101 21.53 -13.92 -10.15
C GLY A 101 22.46 -15.03 -9.70
N ASP A 102 21.91 -15.96 -8.95
CA ASP A 102 22.66 -17.04 -8.29
C ASP A 102 22.39 -18.42 -8.92
N GLY A 103 21.86 -18.43 -10.15
CA GLY A 103 21.53 -19.68 -10.84
C GLY A 103 20.17 -20.26 -10.50
N GLY A 104 19.43 -19.65 -9.57
CA GLY A 104 18.07 -20.06 -9.22
C GLY A 104 17.06 -18.97 -9.53
N ASN A 105 16.04 -18.84 -8.68
CA ASN A 105 15.01 -17.82 -8.86
C ASN A 105 15.50 -16.41 -8.49
N ARG A 106 16.61 -16.32 -7.77
CA ARG A 106 17.18 -15.04 -7.36
C ARG A 106 17.88 -14.37 -8.52
N GLY A 107 17.64 -13.08 -8.72
CA GLY A 107 18.27 -12.32 -9.79
C GLY A 107 17.67 -10.95 -9.96
N ARG A 108 17.90 -10.35 -11.12
CA ARG A 108 17.44 -8.99 -11.43
C ARG A 108 15.92 -8.89 -11.53
N LEU A 109 15.42 -7.67 -11.47
CA LEU A 109 14.00 -7.32 -11.64
C LEU A 109 13.08 -8.10 -10.70
N TRP A 110 13.52 -8.27 -9.45
CA TRP A 110 12.77 -9.07 -8.48
C TRP A 110 11.39 -8.48 -8.17
N PHE A 111 11.24 -7.15 -8.17
CA PHE A 111 9.94 -6.53 -7.97
C PHE A 111 9.01 -6.80 -9.15
N GLU A 112 9.48 -6.60 -10.37
CA GLU A 112 8.67 -6.83 -11.57
C GLU A 112 8.21 -8.30 -11.68
N ARG A 113 9.11 -9.23 -11.37
CA ARG A 113 8.79 -10.66 -11.39
C ARG A 113 7.80 -11.04 -10.29
N MET A 114 8.00 -10.51 -9.10
CA MET A 114 7.06 -10.69 -7.99
C MET A 114 5.69 -10.14 -8.35
N LYS A 115 5.65 -8.92 -8.88
CA LYS A 115 4.41 -8.25 -9.27
C LYS A 115 3.62 -9.11 -10.27
N THR A 116 4.29 -9.64 -11.28
CA THR A 116 3.64 -10.47 -12.30
C THR A 116 2.98 -11.71 -11.69
N SER A 117 3.63 -12.36 -10.73
CA SER A 117 3.15 -13.61 -10.15
C SER A 117 2.22 -13.44 -8.94
N LYS A 118 2.31 -12.34 -8.21
CA LYS A 118 1.64 -12.18 -6.90
C LYS A 118 0.71 -10.98 -6.79
N ALA A 119 0.60 -10.15 -7.83
CA ALA A 119 -0.23 -8.93 -7.75
C ALA A 119 -1.67 -9.23 -7.35
N GLU A 120 -2.29 -10.25 -7.94
CA GLU A 120 -3.67 -10.62 -7.62
C GLU A 120 -3.82 -11.07 -6.17
N THR A 121 -2.91 -11.90 -5.68
CA THR A 121 -2.93 -12.40 -4.30
C THR A 121 -2.84 -11.26 -3.31
N ILE A 122 -1.91 -10.33 -3.55
CA ILE A 122 -1.73 -9.16 -2.69
C ILE A 122 -2.96 -8.27 -2.74
N GLN A 123 -3.50 -8.03 -3.93
CA GLN A 123 -4.68 -7.18 -4.10
C GLN A 123 -5.90 -7.75 -3.39
N LYS A 124 -6.14 -9.06 -3.51
CA LYS A 124 -7.25 -9.72 -2.81
C LYS A 124 -7.13 -9.59 -1.31
N GLY A 125 -5.92 -9.82 -0.76
CA GLY A 125 -5.68 -9.69 0.67
C GLY A 125 -5.89 -8.26 1.16
N ALA A 126 -5.40 -7.27 0.42
CA ALA A 126 -5.59 -5.86 0.76
C ALA A 126 -7.07 -5.48 0.73
N ASN A 127 -7.81 -5.94 -0.27
CA ASN A 127 -9.25 -5.67 -0.37
C ASN A 127 -10.01 -6.27 0.80
N GLN A 128 -9.66 -7.47 1.24
CA GLN A 128 -10.29 -8.11 2.40
C GLN A 128 -10.04 -7.30 3.67
N ILE A 129 -8.81 -6.85 3.88
CA ILE A 129 -8.47 -6.05 5.06
C ILE A 129 -9.22 -4.73 5.06
N ALA A 130 -9.28 -4.05 3.92
CA ALA A 130 -10.01 -2.78 3.80
C ALA A 130 -11.51 -2.96 4.02
N ALA A 131 -12.08 -4.07 3.55
CA ALA A 131 -13.52 -4.35 3.70
C ALA A 131 -13.89 -4.80 5.10
N ASN A 132 -13.02 -5.58 5.76
CA ASN A 132 -13.30 -6.15 7.08
C ASN A 132 -13.07 -5.18 8.24
N ASN A 133 -12.38 -4.10 7.99
CA ASN A 133 -12.09 -3.11 9.01
C ASN A 133 -13.25 -2.11 9.12
N LYS A 134 -14.25 -2.49 9.88
CA LYS A 134 -15.43 -1.65 10.14
C LYS A 134 -15.23 -0.75 11.34
#